data_91f022eee7fdf508a799cf552ad029aa
#
_entry.id   91f022eee7fdf508a799cf552ad029aa
#
_cell.length_a   1.000
_cell.length_b   1.000
_cell.length_c   1.000
_cell.angle_alpha   90.00
_cell.angle_beta   90.00
_cell.angle_gamma   90.00
#
_symmetry.space_group_name_H-M   'P 1'
#
loop_
_entity.id
_entity.type
_entity.pdbx_description
1 polymer ?
#
loop_
_entity_poly.entity_id
_entity_poly.type
_entity_poly.pdbx_seq_one_letter_code
_entity_poly.pdbx_strand_id
1 'polypeptide(L)'
;MANWNRFLPKDFEYDFDQDKLSAHRVSFEEAVECFFSDFEIRRNKAYKDRYQLIGKTIGGRKLKIIFQLKPDNVVRIITGWDI
;
A
#
# COMPACT_ATOMS: atom_id res chain seq x y z
N MET A 1 10.52 12.34 -9.86
CA MET A 1 10.60 11.36 -8.78
C MET A 1 9.66 11.77 -7.64
N ALA A 2 8.87 10.84 -7.13
CA ALA A 2 7.93 11.15 -6.05
C ALA A 2 8.70 11.43 -4.75
N ASN A 3 8.24 12.44 -4.01
CA ASN A 3 8.78 12.76 -2.70
C ASN A 3 7.96 12.02 -1.64
N TRP A 4 8.44 10.85 -1.23
CA TRP A 4 7.71 9.98 -0.32
C TRP A 4 7.52 10.56 1.08
N ASN A 5 8.39 11.51 1.51
CA ASN A 5 8.24 12.17 2.80
C ASN A 5 7.00 13.06 2.87
N ARG A 6 6.52 13.51 1.72
CA ARG A 6 5.32 14.36 1.61
C ARG A 6 4.23 13.69 0.79
N PHE A 7 4.33 12.37 0.64
CA PHE A 7 3.37 11.63 -0.16
C PHE A 7 2.02 11.57 0.57
N LEU A 8 1.01 12.19 -0.06
CA LEU A 8 -0.37 12.13 0.39
C LEU A 8 -1.19 11.58 -0.77
N PRO A 9 -1.57 10.30 -0.73
CA PRO A 9 -2.41 9.76 -1.78
C PRO A 9 -3.71 10.54 -1.87
N LYS A 10 -4.10 10.89 -3.09
CA LYS A 10 -5.37 11.56 -3.32
C LYS A 10 -6.53 10.62 -3.12
N ASP A 11 -6.35 9.37 -3.53
CA ASP A 11 -7.40 8.37 -3.47
C ASP A 11 -6.78 6.97 -3.44
N PHE A 12 -7.58 6.02 -2.99
CA PHE A 12 -7.17 4.61 -2.94
C PHE A 12 -8.14 3.77 -3.74
N GLU A 13 -7.62 2.86 -4.56
CA GLU A 13 -8.39 1.90 -5.32
C GLU A 13 -8.02 0.49 -4.90
N TYR A 14 -8.97 -0.43 -4.96
CA TYR A 14 -8.75 -1.83 -4.65
C TYR A 14 -9.77 -2.68 -5.39
N ASP A 15 -9.31 -3.79 -5.96
CA ASP A 15 -10.17 -4.75 -6.65
C ASP A 15 -10.76 -5.73 -5.63
N PHE A 16 -11.94 -5.41 -5.11
CA PHE A 16 -12.61 -6.25 -4.11
C PHE A 16 -13.06 -7.60 -4.68
N ASP A 17 -13.20 -7.73 -5.99
CA ASP A 17 -13.57 -9.00 -6.62
C ASP A 17 -12.44 -10.03 -6.50
N GLN A 18 -11.20 -9.59 -6.53
CA GLN A 18 -10.04 -10.47 -6.37
C GLN A 18 -9.56 -10.59 -4.93
N ASP A 19 -9.80 -9.59 -4.13
CA ASP A 19 -9.56 -9.50 -2.68
C ASP A 19 -8.36 -10.30 -2.16
N LYS A 20 -7.19 -10.02 -2.70
CA LYS A 20 -5.94 -10.69 -2.31
C LYS A 20 -5.53 -10.36 -0.88
N LEU A 21 -5.96 -9.20 -0.35
CA LEU A 21 -5.70 -8.83 1.03
C LEU A 21 -6.37 -9.78 2.00
N SER A 22 -7.61 -10.15 1.72
CA SER A 22 -8.38 -11.05 2.58
C SER A 22 -7.70 -12.41 2.74
N ALA A 23 -7.03 -12.90 1.68
CA ALA A 23 -6.27 -14.15 1.75
C ALA A 23 -5.15 -14.10 2.78
N HIS A 24 -4.67 -12.92 3.13
CA HIS A 24 -3.63 -12.69 4.14
C HIS A 24 -4.19 -12.08 5.43
N ARG A 25 -5.51 -12.08 5.59
CA ARG A 25 -6.19 -11.52 6.76
C ARG A 25 -5.89 -10.03 6.96
N VAL A 26 -5.76 -9.30 5.88
CA VAL A 26 -5.57 -7.85 5.88
C VAL A 26 -6.82 -7.19 5.32
N SER A 27 -7.36 -6.21 6.02
CA SER A 27 -8.48 -5.43 5.50
C SER A 27 -7.96 -4.29 4.62
N PHE A 28 -8.83 -3.78 3.75
CA PHE A 28 -8.50 -2.62 2.95
C PHE A 28 -8.17 -1.41 3.84
N GLU A 29 -8.93 -1.22 4.91
CA GLU A 29 -8.71 -0.14 5.86
C GLU A 29 -7.34 -0.25 6.52
N GLU A 30 -6.92 -1.45 6.90
CA GLU A 30 -5.59 -1.65 7.48
C GLU A 30 -4.48 -1.30 6.48
N ALA A 31 -4.66 -1.67 5.22
CA ALA A 31 -3.69 -1.32 4.18
C ALA A 31 -3.60 0.19 4.00
N VAL A 32 -4.73 0.89 4.00
CA VAL A 32 -4.76 2.35 3.91
C VAL A 32 -4.08 2.99 5.12
N GLU A 33 -4.31 2.47 6.32
CA GLU A 33 -3.70 2.98 7.55
C GLU A 33 -2.18 3.01 7.45
N CYS A 34 -1.58 2.02 6.80
CA CYS A 34 -0.12 1.96 6.66
C CYS A 34 0.43 3.16 5.89
N PHE A 35 -0.35 3.75 4.98
CA PHE A 35 0.07 4.92 4.21
C PHE A 35 0.11 6.20 5.05
N PHE A 36 -0.47 6.19 6.23
CA PHE A 36 -0.49 7.32 7.16
C PHE A 36 0.41 7.08 8.39
N SER A 37 1.15 5.97 8.40
CA SER A 37 2.14 5.68 9.43
C SER A 37 3.54 6.16 8.99
N ASP A 38 4.54 5.97 9.84
CA ASP A 38 5.94 6.07 9.42
C ASP A 38 6.25 4.88 8.53
N PHE A 39 6.30 5.11 7.23
CA PHE A 39 6.46 4.03 6.27
C PHE A 39 7.78 4.11 5.52
N GLU A 40 8.18 2.98 4.97
CA GLU A 40 9.29 2.86 4.04
C GLU A 40 8.75 2.38 2.71
N ILE A 41 9.15 3.00 1.61
CA ILE A 41 8.72 2.61 0.27
C ILE A 41 9.91 2.16 -0.54
N ARG A 42 9.76 1.02 -1.22
CA ARG A 42 10.75 0.48 -2.14
C ARG A 42 10.11 0.21 -3.48
N ARG A 43 10.87 0.40 -4.56
CA ARG A 43 10.41 0.08 -5.90
C ARG A 43 10.38 -1.44 -6.08
N ASN A 44 9.32 -1.93 -6.72
CA ASN A 44 9.27 -3.33 -7.11
C ASN A 44 10.11 -3.54 -8.37
N LYS A 45 11.09 -4.44 -8.31
CA LYS A 45 12.02 -4.66 -9.42
C LYS A 45 11.35 -5.33 -10.63
N ALA A 46 10.31 -6.11 -10.42
CA ALA A 46 9.64 -6.85 -11.48
C ALA A 46 8.70 -5.97 -12.32
N TYR A 47 8.17 -4.90 -11.75
CA TYR A 47 7.20 -4.01 -12.40
C TYR A 47 7.56 -2.56 -12.14
N LYS A 48 7.67 -1.76 -13.21
CA LYS A 48 8.14 -0.37 -13.12
C LYS A 48 7.21 0.55 -12.34
N ASP A 49 5.91 0.28 -12.38
CA ASP A 49 4.88 1.13 -11.76
C ASP A 49 4.39 0.62 -10.43
N ARG A 50 5.03 -0.42 -9.89
CA ARG A 50 4.65 -1.02 -8.62
C ARG A 50 5.69 -0.78 -7.55
N TYR A 51 5.20 -0.63 -6.33
CA TYR A 51 6.01 -0.32 -5.16
C TYR A 51 5.62 -1.21 -4.00
N GLN A 52 6.53 -1.30 -3.03
CA GLN A 52 6.30 -1.98 -1.76
C GLN A 52 6.33 -0.92 -0.66
N LEU A 53 5.30 -0.91 0.16
CA LEU A 53 5.26 -0.05 1.34
C LEU A 53 5.32 -0.94 2.58
N ILE A 54 6.21 -0.62 3.50
CA ILE A 54 6.28 -1.27 4.81
C ILE A 54 5.84 -0.22 5.83
N GLY A 55 4.74 -0.50 6.52
CA GLY A 55 4.17 0.42 7.47
C GLY A 55 3.43 -0.31 8.58
N LYS A 56 2.77 0.45 9.44
CA LYS A 56 2.00 -0.09 10.56
C LYS A 56 0.56 0.36 10.51
N THR A 57 -0.35 -0.51 10.93
CA THR A 57 -1.74 -0.15 11.16
C THR A 57 -1.85 0.64 12.46
N ILE A 58 -3.02 1.25 12.67
CA ILE A 58 -3.33 1.94 13.93
C ILE A 58 -3.20 0.98 15.11
N GLY A 59 -3.57 -0.29 14.91
CA GLY A 59 -3.43 -1.31 15.94
C GLY A 59 -2.02 -1.83 16.16
N GLY A 60 -1.02 -1.33 15.43
CA GLY A 60 0.38 -1.72 15.60
C GLY A 60 0.83 -2.91 14.77
N ARG A 61 -0.01 -3.40 13.89
CA ARG A 61 0.30 -4.52 12.99
C ARG A 61 1.22 -4.05 11.89
N LYS A 62 2.35 -4.71 11.70
CA LYS A 62 3.32 -4.34 10.67
C LYS A 62 3.03 -5.10 9.38
N LEU A 63 2.83 -4.36 8.29
CA LEU A 63 2.42 -4.92 7.01
C LEU A 63 3.35 -4.49 5.88
N LYS A 64 3.47 -5.37 4.88
CA LYS A 64 4.03 -5.03 3.58
C LYS A 64 2.88 -4.95 2.59
N ILE A 65 2.74 -3.80 1.93
CA ILE A 65 1.67 -3.55 0.98
C ILE A 65 2.28 -3.38 -0.41
N ILE A 66 1.75 -4.11 -1.37
CA ILE A 66 2.13 -3.95 -2.78
C ILE A 66 1.08 -3.07 -3.43
N PHE A 67 1.52 -1.99 -4.06
CA PHE A 67 0.60 -1.05 -4.69
C PHE A 67 1.15 -0.53 -6.02
N GLN A 68 0.26 -0.02 -6.85
CA GLN A 68 0.57 0.66 -8.09
C GLN A 68 0.29 2.15 -7.89
N LEU A 69 1.23 2.99 -8.27
CA LEU A 69 1.02 4.43 -8.24
C LEU A 69 0.49 4.87 -9.60
N LYS A 70 -0.73 5.38 -9.60
CA LYS A 70 -1.40 5.90 -10.80
C LYS A 70 -1.24 7.42 -10.87
N PRO A 71 -1.51 8.04 -12.04
CA PRO A 71 -1.47 9.50 -12.13
C PRO A 71 -2.34 10.17 -11.07
N ASP A 72 -1.99 11.42 -10.73
CA ASP A 72 -2.70 12.25 -9.74
C ASP A 72 -2.63 11.69 -8.30
N ASN A 73 -1.56 10.95 -8.00
CA ASN A 73 -1.34 10.37 -6.66
C ASN A 73 -2.47 9.41 -6.23
N VAL A 74 -3.06 8.71 -7.17
CA VAL A 74 -4.01 7.65 -6.89
C VAL A 74 -3.22 6.36 -6.64
N VAL A 75 -3.51 5.69 -5.52
CA VAL A 75 -2.86 4.44 -5.14
C VAL A 75 -3.82 3.29 -5.38
N ARG A 76 -3.41 2.33 -6.20
CA ARG A 76 -4.15 1.08 -6.37
C ARG A 76 -3.46 0.00 -5.54
N ILE A 77 -4.12 -0.45 -4.48
CA ILE A 77 -3.61 -1.52 -3.63
C ILE A 77 -3.82 -2.85 -4.34
N ILE A 78 -2.77 -3.66 -4.41
CA ILE A 78 -2.80 -4.94 -5.10
C ILE A 78 -2.91 -6.07 -4.09
N THR A 79 -2.02 -6.12 -3.11
CA THR A 79 -2.02 -7.14 -2.06
C THR A 79 -1.20 -6.65 -0.87
N GLY A 80 -1.20 -7.42 0.20
CA GLY A 80 -0.40 -7.11 1.38
C GLY A 80 -0.45 -8.25 2.38
N TRP A 81 0.53 -8.28 3.27
CA TRP A 81 0.63 -9.35 4.27
C TRP A 81 1.45 -8.87 5.47
N ASP A 82 1.39 -9.65 6.55
CA ASP A 82 2.20 -9.42 7.76
C ASP A 82 3.67 -9.70 7.50
N ILE A 83 4.51 -8.92 8.15
CA ILE A 83 5.96 -9.16 8.15
C ILE A 83 6.51 -9.21 9.55
#